data_52c651f0b745bb349585c0209b4954cf
#
_entry.id   52c651f0b745bb349585c0209b4954cf
#
_cell.length_a   1.000
_cell.length_b   1.000
_cell.length_c   1.000
_cell.angle_alpha   90.00
_cell.angle_beta   90.00
_cell.angle_gamma   90.00
#
_symmetry.space_group_name_H-M   'P 1'
#
loop_
_entity.id
_entity.type
_entity.pdbx_description
1 polymer ?
#
loop_
_entity_poly.entity_id
_entity_poly.type
_entity_poly.pdbx_seq_one_letter_code
_entity_poly.pdbx_strand_id
1 'polypeptide(L)'
;MENFEQREEQKPIKKKGSVLKSFIGWVVYVALLVGLVVGTPKALSYILKSEYPMAAITSGSMWPTLKTGDMVFIQGIQSRNEFEVGDIVVYKNPQGFTIHRVEEKQKDVVITKGDANNTLDTPVKYEDIIGKTVEFRGKPFKIPLLGNISIILNR
;
A
#
# COMPACT_ATOMS: atom_id res chain seq x y z
N MET A 1 -2.02 66.39 -46.60
CA MET A 1 -0.79 65.65 -46.32
C MET A 1 -0.99 64.89 -45.01
N GLU A 2 -1.36 63.63 -45.15
CA GLU A 2 -1.63 62.77 -43.97
C GLU A 2 -0.34 62.01 -43.63
N ASN A 3 0.15 62.26 -42.41
CA ASN A 3 1.25 61.49 -41.84
C ASN A 3 0.73 60.16 -41.32
N PHE A 4 0.95 59.10 -42.01
CA PHE A 4 0.77 57.75 -41.49
C PHE A 4 1.96 57.41 -40.56
N GLU A 5 1.77 57.56 -39.28
CA GLU A 5 2.66 57.05 -38.26
C GLU A 5 2.63 55.51 -38.30
N GLN A 6 3.72 54.91 -38.75
CA GLN A 6 3.92 53.47 -38.68
C GLN A 6 4.11 53.08 -37.22
N ARG A 7 3.10 52.45 -36.63
CA ARG A 7 3.21 51.73 -35.34
C ARG A 7 4.01 50.48 -35.59
N GLU A 8 5.28 50.50 -35.27
CA GLU A 8 6.07 49.28 -35.16
C GLU A 8 5.47 48.40 -34.03
N GLU A 9 4.91 47.24 -34.40
CA GLU A 9 4.53 46.19 -33.48
C GLU A 9 5.78 45.65 -32.77
N GLN A 10 6.04 46.13 -31.57
CA GLN A 10 7.05 45.53 -30.66
C GLN A 10 6.66 44.12 -30.29
N LYS A 11 7.24 43.13 -30.98
CA LYS A 11 7.16 41.71 -30.61
C LYS A 11 7.65 41.53 -29.16
N PRO A 12 6.87 40.88 -28.25
CA PRO A 12 7.29 40.71 -26.88
C PRO A 12 8.54 39.86 -26.84
N ILE A 13 9.61 40.41 -26.29
CA ILE A 13 10.87 39.69 -26.02
C ILE A 13 10.59 38.61 -24.99
N LYS A 14 10.49 37.35 -25.40
CA LYS A 14 10.37 36.21 -24.49
C LYS A 14 11.62 36.17 -23.59
N LYS A 15 11.48 36.54 -22.33
CA LYS A 15 12.55 36.53 -21.32
C LYS A 15 13.06 35.08 -21.16
N LYS A 16 14.27 34.79 -21.63
CA LYS A 16 14.95 33.48 -21.49
C LYS A 16 14.96 32.94 -20.05
N GLY A 17 14.89 33.80 -19.04
CA GLY A 17 14.80 33.39 -17.62
C GLY A 17 13.48 32.72 -17.20
N SER A 18 12.39 32.88 -17.98
CA SER A 18 11.11 32.25 -17.67
C SER A 18 11.11 30.74 -17.99
N VAL A 19 11.75 30.34 -19.09
CA VAL A 19 11.83 28.95 -19.54
C VAL A 19 12.71 28.11 -18.59
N LEU A 20 13.84 28.66 -18.16
CA LEU A 20 14.75 27.98 -17.23
C LEU A 20 14.08 27.76 -15.86
N LYS A 21 13.38 28.77 -15.32
CA LYS A 21 12.63 28.65 -14.05
C LYS A 21 11.51 27.61 -14.17
N SER A 22 10.80 27.58 -15.29
CA SER A 22 9.76 26.57 -15.55
C SER A 22 10.35 25.16 -15.65
N PHE A 23 11.49 24.99 -16.31
CA PHE A 23 12.18 23.71 -16.40
C PHE A 23 12.67 23.21 -15.04
N ILE A 24 13.29 24.09 -14.24
CA ILE A 24 13.71 23.74 -12.86
C ILE A 24 12.50 23.34 -12.01
N GLY A 25 11.40 24.09 -12.10
CA GLY A 25 10.16 23.78 -11.37
C GLY A 25 9.60 22.39 -11.77
N TRP A 26 9.64 22.06 -13.06
CA TRP A 26 9.21 20.76 -13.56
C TRP A 26 10.10 19.61 -13.03
N VAL A 27 11.43 19.79 -13.06
CA VAL A 27 12.40 18.80 -12.53
C VAL A 27 12.18 18.57 -11.03
N VAL A 28 12.00 19.65 -10.25
CA VAL A 28 11.70 19.54 -8.81
C VAL A 28 10.37 18.80 -8.57
N TYR A 29 9.34 19.13 -9.34
CA TYR A 29 8.04 18.45 -9.24
C TYR A 29 8.16 16.94 -9.52
N VAL A 30 8.85 16.56 -10.59
CA VAL A 30 9.08 15.15 -10.94
C VAL A 30 9.91 14.45 -9.85
N ALA A 31 10.97 15.10 -9.34
CA ALA A 31 11.78 14.55 -8.26
C ALA A 31 10.98 14.32 -6.98
N LEU A 32 10.10 15.25 -6.61
CA LEU A 32 9.19 15.10 -5.46
C LEU A 32 8.19 13.95 -5.69
N LEU A 33 7.64 13.83 -6.89
CA LEU A 33 6.70 12.77 -7.24
C LEU A 33 7.36 11.39 -7.19
N VAL A 34 8.56 11.27 -7.75
CA VAL A 34 9.36 10.03 -7.67
C VAL A 34 9.72 9.72 -6.22
N GLY A 35 10.16 10.74 -5.46
CA GLY A 35 10.45 10.59 -4.03
C GLY A 35 9.23 10.10 -3.23
N LEU A 36 8.04 10.59 -3.54
CA LEU A 36 6.80 10.14 -2.91
C LEU A 36 6.48 8.67 -3.27
N VAL A 37 6.54 8.32 -4.55
CA VAL A 37 6.18 6.98 -5.03
C VAL A 37 7.16 5.91 -4.53
N VAL A 38 8.46 6.19 -4.55
CA VAL A 38 9.51 5.24 -4.14
C VAL A 38 9.78 5.31 -2.64
N GLY A 39 9.72 6.50 -2.05
CA GLY A 39 10.03 6.72 -0.64
C GLY A 39 8.93 6.23 0.31
N THR A 40 7.67 6.37 -0.08
CA THR A 40 6.53 5.98 0.80
C THR A 40 6.54 4.48 1.15
N PRO A 41 6.67 3.52 0.21
CA PRO A 41 6.75 2.10 0.56
C PRO A 41 7.94 1.77 1.46
N LYS A 42 9.11 2.38 1.21
CA LYS A 42 10.31 2.18 2.03
C LYS A 42 10.14 2.73 3.45
N ALA A 43 9.55 3.91 3.58
CA ALA A 43 9.24 4.50 4.88
C ALA A 43 8.24 3.64 5.66
N LEU A 44 7.17 3.16 5.01
CA LEU A 44 6.20 2.24 5.60
C LEU A 44 6.85 0.93 6.02
N SER A 45 7.72 0.34 5.18
CA SER A 45 8.46 -0.88 5.50
C SER A 45 9.31 -0.70 6.77
N TYR A 46 9.96 0.44 6.90
CA TYR A 46 10.75 0.77 8.09
C TYR A 46 9.90 0.98 9.35
N ILE A 47 8.80 1.75 9.24
CA ILE A 47 7.90 2.08 10.36
C ILE A 47 7.15 0.83 10.83
N LEU A 48 6.63 0.03 9.90
CA LEU A 48 5.84 -1.17 10.18
C LEU A 48 6.73 -2.40 10.39
N LYS A 49 8.06 -2.28 10.29
CA LYS A 49 9.01 -3.40 10.41
C LYS A 49 8.62 -4.60 9.54
N SER A 50 8.07 -4.35 8.36
CA SER A 50 7.53 -5.35 7.46
C SER A 50 8.19 -5.26 6.09
N GLU A 51 8.60 -6.40 5.54
CA GLU A 51 9.05 -6.48 4.15
C GLU A 51 7.89 -6.17 3.17
N TYR A 52 6.66 -6.50 3.58
CA TYR A 52 5.43 -6.29 2.82
C TYR A 52 4.46 -5.40 3.60
N PRO A 53 4.72 -4.07 3.68
CA PRO A 53 3.97 -3.17 4.55
C PRO A 53 2.51 -2.93 4.11
N MET A 54 2.15 -3.34 2.89
CA MET A 54 0.80 -3.20 2.33
C MET A 54 0.44 -4.44 1.50
N ALA A 55 -0.82 -4.84 1.55
CA ALA A 55 -1.37 -5.90 0.71
C ALA A 55 -2.75 -5.54 0.17
N ALA A 56 -3.01 -5.91 -1.09
CA ALA A 56 -4.34 -5.85 -1.68
C ALA A 56 -5.10 -7.15 -1.38
N ILE A 57 -6.33 -7.04 -0.94
CA ILE A 57 -7.23 -8.19 -0.74
C ILE A 57 -7.76 -8.64 -2.10
N THR A 58 -7.42 -9.86 -2.50
CA THR A 58 -7.75 -10.43 -3.82
C THR A 58 -8.88 -11.43 -3.79
N SER A 59 -9.31 -11.89 -2.60
CA SER A 59 -10.36 -12.90 -2.43
C SER A 59 -11.45 -12.44 -1.45
N GLY A 60 -12.54 -13.19 -1.40
CA GLY A 60 -13.65 -12.94 -0.47
C GLY A 60 -13.58 -13.71 0.84
N SER A 61 -12.47 -14.45 1.12
CA SER A 61 -12.36 -15.31 2.31
C SER A 61 -12.49 -14.56 3.64
N MET A 62 -12.18 -13.26 3.66
CA MET A 62 -12.25 -12.39 4.84
C MET A 62 -13.50 -11.52 4.89
N TRP A 63 -14.50 -11.77 4.02
CA TRP A 63 -15.77 -11.05 4.07
C TRP A 63 -16.53 -11.37 5.38
N PRO A 64 -17.18 -10.44 6.05
CA PRO A 64 -17.40 -9.03 5.69
C PRO A 64 -16.29 -8.08 6.16
N THR A 65 -15.30 -8.57 6.95
CA THR A 65 -14.28 -7.73 7.58
C THR A 65 -13.38 -7.05 6.54
N LEU A 66 -12.86 -7.84 5.59
CA LEU A 66 -12.08 -7.34 4.46
C LEU A 66 -12.76 -7.77 3.16
N LYS A 67 -12.79 -6.87 2.19
CA LYS A 67 -13.41 -7.08 0.89
C LYS A 67 -12.37 -7.10 -0.22
N THR A 68 -12.62 -7.85 -1.27
CA THR A 68 -11.81 -7.78 -2.49
C THR A 68 -11.67 -6.33 -2.95
N GLY A 69 -10.43 -5.90 -3.22
CA GLY A 69 -10.10 -4.52 -3.57
C GLY A 69 -9.76 -3.61 -2.38
N ASP A 70 -9.91 -4.07 -1.13
CA ASP A 70 -9.39 -3.33 0.02
C ASP A 70 -7.85 -3.40 0.02
N MET A 71 -7.20 -2.32 0.44
CA MET A 71 -5.77 -2.27 0.76
C MET A 71 -5.60 -2.28 2.27
N VAL A 72 -4.84 -3.22 2.81
CA VAL A 72 -4.52 -3.31 4.24
C VAL A 72 -3.05 -3.01 4.49
N PHE A 73 -2.74 -2.57 5.72
CA PHE A 73 -1.38 -2.36 6.18
C PHE A 73 -0.94 -3.51 7.07
N ILE A 74 0.31 -3.94 6.93
CA ILE A 74 0.87 -5.11 7.58
C ILE A 74 2.03 -4.68 8.45
N GLN A 75 1.89 -4.89 9.75
CA GLN A 75 2.97 -4.78 10.71
C GLN A 75 3.71 -6.10 10.77
N GLY A 76 5.03 -6.09 10.53
CA GLY A 76 5.88 -7.26 10.72
C GLY A 76 5.90 -7.71 12.17
N ILE A 77 6.01 -9.01 12.39
CA ILE A 77 6.13 -9.61 13.73
C ILE A 77 7.51 -10.26 13.86
N GLN A 78 8.11 -10.14 15.05
CA GLN A 78 9.42 -10.68 15.39
C GLN A 78 9.31 -11.85 16.36
N SER A 79 8.18 -11.96 17.05
CA SER A 79 7.93 -13.03 18.01
C SER A 79 6.46 -13.47 18.02
N ARG A 80 6.26 -14.69 18.50
CA ARG A 80 4.91 -15.28 18.63
C ARG A 80 3.99 -14.56 19.63
N ASN A 81 4.54 -13.66 20.46
CA ASN A 81 3.79 -12.91 21.46
C ASN A 81 3.26 -11.56 20.93
N GLU A 82 3.59 -11.21 19.66
CA GLU A 82 3.17 -9.95 19.08
C GLU A 82 1.79 -10.01 18.41
N PHE A 83 1.16 -11.18 18.42
CA PHE A 83 -0.22 -11.36 17.95
C PHE A 83 -0.99 -12.35 18.84
N GLU A 84 -2.30 -12.24 18.86
CA GLU A 84 -3.19 -13.04 19.69
C GLU A 84 -4.30 -13.70 18.86
N VAL A 85 -5.06 -14.59 19.52
CA VAL A 85 -6.30 -15.13 18.94
C VAL A 85 -7.25 -13.98 18.63
N GLY A 86 -7.80 -13.98 17.42
CA GLY A 86 -8.64 -12.90 16.91
C GLY A 86 -7.89 -11.92 15.98
N ASP A 87 -6.56 -11.80 16.07
CA ASP A 87 -5.77 -10.98 15.14
C ASP A 87 -5.84 -11.54 13.70
N ILE A 88 -5.77 -10.67 12.73
CA ILE A 88 -5.67 -11.06 11.32
C ILE A 88 -4.19 -11.09 10.94
N VAL A 89 -3.67 -12.27 10.66
CA VAL A 89 -2.27 -12.50 10.30
C VAL A 89 -2.10 -12.73 8.81
N VAL A 90 -0.89 -12.44 8.33
CA VAL A 90 -0.43 -12.70 6.97
C VAL A 90 0.65 -13.77 7.03
N TYR A 91 0.49 -14.83 6.26
CA TYR A 91 1.46 -15.92 6.22
C TYR A 91 1.73 -16.39 4.81
N LYS A 92 2.93 -16.98 4.62
CA LYS A 92 3.36 -17.59 3.36
C LYS A 92 2.79 -19.01 3.22
N ASN A 93 2.40 -19.35 2.01
CA ASN A 93 2.05 -20.70 1.62
C ASN A 93 2.54 -20.97 0.18
N PRO A 94 2.46 -22.21 -0.34
CA PRO A 94 2.93 -22.54 -1.70
C PRO A 94 2.27 -21.73 -2.83
N GLN A 95 1.08 -21.16 -2.59
CA GLN A 95 0.32 -20.36 -3.55
C GLN A 95 0.61 -18.86 -3.44
N GLY A 96 1.41 -18.42 -2.44
CA GLY A 96 1.74 -17.03 -2.18
C GLY A 96 1.47 -16.60 -0.75
N PHE A 97 0.66 -15.55 -0.57
CA PHE A 97 0.31 -15.04 0.75
C PHE A 97 -1.16 -15.25 1.04
N THR A 98 -1.47 -15.63 2.28
CA THR A 98 -2.82 -15.71 2.81
C THR A 98 -2.99 -14.74 3.97
N ILE A 99 -4.16 -14.12 4.07
CA ILE A 99 -4.55 -13.19 5.13
C ILE A 99 -5.79 -13.75 5.77
N HIS A 100 -5.65 -14.33 6.98
CA HIS A 100 -6.75 -14.97 7.72
C HIS A 100 -6.66 -14.62 9.21
N ARG A 101 -7.75 -14.90 9.94
CA ARG A 101 -7.85 -14.66 11.37
C ARG A 101 -7.28 -15.84 12.16
N VAL A 102 -6.58 -15.54 13.24
CA VAL A 102 -6.08 -16.53 14.20
C VAL A 102 -7.26 -17.06 15.02
N GLU A 103 -7.51 -18.35 14.92
CA GLU A 103 -8.52 -19.06 15.72
C GLU A 103 -7.90 -19.72 16.96
N GLU A 104 -6.68 -20.24 16.84
CA GLU A 104 -5.99 -20.92 17.93
C GLU A 104 -4.47 -20.77 17.80
N LYS A 105 -3.78 -20.60 18.95
CA LYS A 105 -2.32 -20.64 19.04
C LYS A 105 -1.90 -21.90 19.77
N GLN A 106 -1.21 -22.80 19.09
CA GLN A 106 -0.62 -24.00 19.68
C GLN A 106 0.88 -23.80 19.89
N LYS A 107 1.53 -24.79 20.52
CA LYS A 107 2.97 -24.70 20.86
C LYS A 107 3.85 -24.34 19.65
N ASP A 108 3.63 -25.02 18.52
CA ASP A 108 4.52 -24.93 17.34
C ASP A 108 3.83 -24.39 16.08
N VAL A 109 2.51 -24.28 16.11
CA VAL A 109 1.69 -23.87 14.97
C VAL A 109 0.55 -22.93 15.38
N VAL A 110 -0.01 -22.26 14.40
CA VAL A 110 -1.19 -21.39 14.50
C VAL A 110 -2.27 -21.97 13.58
N ILE A 111 -3.48 -22.04 14.09
CA ILE A 111 -4.67 -22.38 13.30
C ILE A 111 -5.35 -21.08 12.93
N THR A 112 -5.57 -20.90 11.64
CA THR A 112 -6.22 -19.72 11.08
C THR A 112 -7.51 -20.09 10.37
N LYS A 113 -8.34 -19.09 10.08
CA LYS A 113 -9.54 -19.25 9.28
C LYS A 113 -9.93 -17.93 8.61
N GLY A 114 -10.39 -18.00 7.37
CA GLY A 114 -11.04 -16.85 6.73
C GLY A 114 -12.41 -16.58 7.35
N ASP A 115 -12.75 -15.32 7.59
CA ASP A 115 -14.01 -14.91 8.22
C ASP A 115 -15.25 -15.44 7.48
N ALA A 116 -15.17 -15.62 6.16
CA ALA A 116 -16.23 -16.18 5.33
C ALA A 116 -16.12 -17.70 5.12
N ASN A 117 -15.06 -18.35 5.61
CA ASN A 117 -14.85 -19.77 5.42
C ASN A 117 -15.60 -20.59 6.48
N ASN A 118 -16.05 -21.80 6.11
CA ASN A 118 -16.68 -22.73 7.03
C ASN A 118 -15.69 -23.69 7.70
N THR A 119 -14.46 -23.77 7.18
CA THR A 119 -13.43 -24.71 7.66
C THR A 119 -12.18 -23.96 8.13
N LEU A 120 -11.49 -24.55 9.08
CA LEU A 120 -10.17 -24.10 9.51
C LEU A 120 -9.15 -24.36 8.42
N ASP A 121 -8.10 -23.55 8.39
CA ASP A 121 -6.96 -23.78 7.52
C ASP A 121 -6.08 -24.91 8.04
N THR A 122 -5.20 -25.43 7.21
CA THR A 122 -4.12 -26.31 7.66
C THR A 122 -3.21 -25.56 8.65
N PRO A 123 -2.67 -26.23 9.69
CA PRO A 123 -1.79 -25.59 10.66
C PRO A 123 -0.64 -24.84 10.01
N VAL A 124 -0.45 -23.59 10.40
CA VAL A 124 0.60 -22.69 9.90
C VAL A 124 1.72 -22.62 10.92
N LYS A 125 2.97 -22.79 10.49
CA LYS A 125 4.11 -22.62 11.39
C LYS A 125 4.33 -21.15 11.70
N TYR A 126 4.84 -20.85 12.90
CA TYR A 126 5.18 -19.49 13.30
C TYR A 126 6.18 -18.80 12.35
N GLU A 127 7.12 -19.55 11.80
CA GLU A 127 8.13 -19.06 10.84
C GLU A 127 7.54 -18.59 9.51
N ASP A 128 6.34 -19.09 9.14
CA ASP A 128 5.65 -18.70 7.92
C ASP A 128 4.81 -17.43 8.10
N ILE A 129 4.57 -16.99 9.35
CA ILE A 129 3.81 -15.78 9.64
C ILE A 129 4.72 -14.57 9.48
N ILE A 130 4.42 -13.71 8.52
CA ILE A 130 5.24 -12.54 8.16
C ILE A 130 4.78 -11.25 8.85
N GLY A 131 3.55 -11.20 9.35
CA GLY A 131 3.02 -10.02 10.01
C GLY A 131 1.54 -10.16 10.35
N LYS A 132 0.99 -9.09 10.93
CA LYS A 132 -0.44 -8.93 11.19
C LYS A 132 -0.96 -7.63 10.61
N THR A 133 -2.26 -7.56 10.37
CA THR A 133 -2.88 -6.30 9.92
C THR A 133 -2.77 -5.24 11.01
N VAL A 134 -2.43 -4.02 10.60
CA VAL A 134 -2.52 -2.86 11.50
C VAL A 134 -3.97 -2.62 11.85
N GLU A 135 -4.23 -2.43 13.15
CA GLU A 135 -5.57 -2.18 13.66
C GLU A 135 -5.72 -0.74 14.15
N PHE A 136 -6.93 -0.23 13.99
CA PHE A 136 -7.35 1.03 14.57
C PHE A 136 -8.69 0.83 15.28
N ARG A 137 -8.73 1.07 16.60
CA ARG A 137 -9.92 0.87 17.46
C ARG A 137 -10.50 -0.55 17.36
N GLY A 138 -9.62 -1.57 17.36
CA GLY A 138 -10.03 -2.99 17.31
C GLY A 138 -10.57 -3.45 15.96
N LYS A 139 -10.31 -2.69 14.89
CA LYS A 139 -10.68 -3.07 13.52
C LYS A 139 -9.47 -2.95 12.60
N PRO A 140 -9.32 -3.83 11.59
CA PRO A 140 -8.22 -3.72 10.63
C PRO A 140 -8.30 -2.37 9.90
N PHE A 141 -7.18 -1.64 9.93
CA PHE A 141 -7.07 -0.39 9.19
C PHE A 141 -6.92 -0.71 7.70
N LYS A 142 -7.87 -0.22 6.90
CA LYS A 142 -7.93 -0.50 5.46
C LYS A 142 -8.36 0.72 4.67
N ILE A 143 -7.91 0.79 3.43
CA ILE A 143 -8.36 1.79 2.46
C ILE A 143 -9.19 1.04 1.40
N PRO A 144 -10.52 1.26 1.38
CA PRO A 144 -11.40 0.61 0.43
C PRO A 144 -11.02 0.94 -1.02
N LEU A 145 -11.14 -0.03 -1.92
CA LEU A 145 -10.94 0.08 -3.38
C LEU A 145 -9.52 0.44 -3.83
N LEU A 146 -8.63 0.88 -2.95
CA LEU A 146 -7.24 1.22 -3.33
C LEU A 146 -6.46 -0.01 -3.82
N GLY A 147 -6.77 -1.19 -3.28
CA GLY A 147 -6.20 -2.46 -3.71
C GLY A 147 -6.52 -2.83 -5.15
N ASN A 148 -7.62 -2.31 -5.73
CA ASN A 148 -7.97 -2.56 -7.13
C ASN A 148 -6.90 -2.06 -8.10
N ILE A 149 -6.20 -0.98 -7.78
CA ILE A 149 -5.09 -0.46 -8.60
C ILE A 149 -3.99 -1.52 -8.71
N SER A 150 -3.60 -2.11 -7.58
CA SER A 150 -2.57 -3.17 -7.56
C SER A 150 -3.05 -4.43 -8.29
N ILE A 151 -4.32 -4.81 -8.16
CA ILE A 151 -4.89 -5.98 -8.83
C ILE A 151 -4.90 -5.80 -10.35
N ILE A 152 -5.20 -4.58 -10.83
CA ILE A 152 -5.22 -4.27 -12.27
C ILE A 152 -3.81 -4.27 -12.85
N LEU A 153 -2.83 -3.72 -12.13
CA LEU A 153 -1.43 -3.62 -12.60
C LEU A 153 -0.71 -4.98 -12.62
N ASN A 154 -1.19 -5.97 -11.88
CA ASN A 154 -0.56 -7.30 -11.78
C ASN A 154 -1.34 -8.39 -12.58
N ARG A 155 -2.26 -8.00 -13.44
CA ARG A 155 -2.91 -8.86 -14.43
C ARG A 155 -2.15 -8.89 -15.74
#